data_a49f527f940fab57a574d65604c04392
#
_entry.id   a49f527f940fab57a574d65604c04392
#
_cell.length_a   1.000
_cell.length_b   1.000
_cell.length_c   1.000
_cell.angle_alpha   90.00
_cell.angle_beta   90.00
_cell.angle_gamma   90.00
#
_symmetry.space_group_name_H-M   'P 1'
#
loop_
_entity.id
_entity.type
_entity.pdbx_description
1 polymer ?
#
loop_
_entity_poly.entity_id
_entity_poly.type
_entity_poly.pdbx_seq_one_letter_code
_entity_poly.pdbx_strand_id
1 'polypeptide(L)'
;MARGFSVVLPSLFGREEASATVRESLRSIARVCVSREFSLFALGRTSPVATWLRSLARELHAELDGPGVGAVGMCLTGGFALAMLADAPVAAPVLAQPASPAPVGKARKADLGLSPGDLTSVRTKVAAGCQVLGLRYDRDPAVGTRFDTLRRELGDNFIAVEFPGRKHATLTEHRQQDGVDRVLTFFEEKLKVASDQQPDEVSGSSP
;
A
#
# COMPACT_ATOMS: atom_id res chain seq x y z
N MET A 1 8.03 -17.03 -11.67
CA MET A 1 9.37 -17.14 -11.05
C MET A 1 9.30 -16.54 -9.67
N ALA A 2 9.86 -17.22 -8.67
CA ALA A 2 9.99 -16.68 -7.33
C ALA A 2 10.98 -15.51 -7.36
N ARG A 3 10.55 -14.35 -6.81
CA ARG A 3 11.37 -13.12 -6.75
C ARG A 3 12.11 -12.97 -5.41
N GLY A 4 12.10 -14.03 -4.56
CA GLY A 4 12.81 -14.03 -3.28
C GLY A 4 12.14 -13.19 -2.18
N PHE A 5 10.84 -12.94 -2.26
CA PHE A 5 10.08 -12.27 -1.22
C PHE A 5 9.31 -13.27 -0.37
N SER A 6 9.32 -13.08 0.96
CA SER A 6 8.36 -13.69 1.86
C SER A 6 7.06 -12.88 1.81
N VAL A 7 5.91 -13.56 1.67
CA VAL A 7 4.60 -12.91 1.51
C VAL A 7 3.69 -13.29 2.65
N VAL A 8 3.11 -12.28 3.31
CA VAL A 8 2.11 -12.44 4.37
C VAL A 8 0.79 -11.83 3.90
N LEU A 9 -0.28 -12.60 3.95
CA LEU A 9 -1.63 -12.21 3.55
C LEU A 9 -2.53 -12.18 4.79
N PRO A 10 -2.67 -11.05 5.50
CA PRO A 10 -3.52 -10.98 6.67
C PRO A 10 -4.99 -11.05 6.29
N SER A 11 -5.75 -11.96 6.91
CA SER A 11 -7.20 -12.03 6.74
C SER A 11 -7.89 -10.93 7.55
N LEU A 12 -8.34 -9.87 6.88
CA LEU A 12 -8.99 -8.72 7.52
C LEU A 12 -10.52 -8.85 7.60
N PHE A 13 -11.13 -9.66 6.73
CA PHE A 13 -12.58 -9.59 6.47
C PHE A 13 -13.32 -10.90 6.66
N GLY A 14 -12.76 -11.89 7.35
CA GLY A 14 -13.45 -13.12 7.67
C GLY A 14 -12.75 -14.39 7.22
N ARG A 15 -13.51 -15.45 6.93
CA ARG A 15 -12.98 -16.80 6.65
C ARG A 15 -12.28 -16.85 5.28
N GLU A 16 -11.13 -17.47 5.24
CA GLU A 16 -10.28 -17.64 4.05
C GLU A 16 -10.91 -18.47 2.91
N GLU A 17 -11.97 -19.25 3.20
CA GLU A 17 -12.56 -20.23 2.28
C GLU A 17 -13.91 -19.81 1.67
N ALA A 18 -14.36 -18.58 1.83
CA ALA A 18 -15.61 -18.18 1.21
C ALA A 18 -15.40 -17.98 -0.30
N SER A 19 -15.86 -18.93 -1.11
CA SER A 19 -16.06 -18.73 -2.53
C SER A 19 -16.92 -17.47 -2.72
N ALA A 20 -16.30 -16.39 -3.18
CA ALA A 20 -16.89 -15.06 -3.19
C ALA A 20 -18.00 -14.97 -4.24
N THR A 21 -19.22 -15.33 -3.87
CA THR A 21 -20.37 -14.85 -4.62
C THR A 21 -20.46 -13.32 -4.47
N VAL A 22 -20.89 -12.62 -5.53
CA VAL A 22 -21.08 -11.16 -5.51
C VAL A 22 -21.87 -10.68 -4.29
N ARG A 23 -22.86 -11.50 -3.84
CA ARG A 23 -23.68 -11.22 -2.66
C ARG A 23 -22.91 -11.31 -1.33
N GLU A 24 -21.96 -12.23 -1.22
CA GLU A 24 -21.11 -12.39 -0.04
C GLU A 24 -20.05 -11.32 0.02
N SER A 25 -19.48 -10.94 -1.11
CA SER A 25 -18.58 -9.79 -1.23
C SER A 25 -19.27 -8.49 -0.81
N LEU A 26 -20.50 -8.25 -1.26
CA LEU A 26 -21.29 -7.08 -0.84
C LEU A 26 -21.63 -7.09 0.65
N ARG A 27 -21.97 -8.25 1.23
CA ARG A 27 -22.20 -8.37 2.68
C ARG A 27 -20.95 -8.15 3.50
N SER A 28 -19.82 -8.66 3.05
CA SER A 28 -18.51 -8.47 3.70
C SER A 28 -18.11 -6.99 3.65
N ILE A 29 -18.22 -6.34 2.50
CA ILE A 29 -18.00 -4.90 2.33
C ILE A 29 -18.92 -4.10 3.26
N ALA A 30 -20.21 -4.43 3.33
CA ALA A 30 -21.16 -3.73 4.19
C ALA A 30 -20.81 -3.87 5.68
N ARG A 31 -20.42 -5.07 6.13
CA ARG A 31 -19.97 -5.29 7.53
C ARG A 31 -18.72 -4.50 7.86
N VAL A 32 -17.75 -4.51 6.98
CA VAL A 32 -16.49 -3.75 7.11
C VAL A 32 -16.75 -2.25 7.16
N CYS A 33 -17.63 -1.75 6.31
CA CYS A 33 -17.97 -0.34 6.27
C CYS A 33 -18.63 0.17 7.57
N VAL A 34 -19.35 -0.69 8.29
CA VAL A 34 -20.07 -0.35 9.54
C VAL A 34 -19.25 -0.69 10.78
N SER A 35 -18.21 -1.52 10.67
CA SER A 35 -17.38 -1.91 11.80
C SER A 35 -16.59 -0.72 12.35
N ARG A 36 -16.59 -0.58 13.70
CA ARG A 36 -15.78 0.41 14.41
C ARG A 36 -14.27 0.23 14.17
N GLU A 37 -13.85 -1.01 13.88
CA GLU A 37 -12.45 -1.39 13.68
C GLU A 37 -11.88 -0.81 12.39
N PHE A 38 -12.72 -0.62 11.37
CA PHE A 38 -12.29 -0.08 10.08
C PHE A 38 -12.53 1.41 9.93
N SER A 39 -13.52 1.97 10.59
CA SER A 39 -13.87 3.41 10.56
C SER A 39 -13.82 4.06 9.16
N LEU A 40 -14.17 3.29 8.12
CA LEU A 40 -13.99 3.68 6.70
C LEU A 40 -14.84 4.89 6.28
N PHE A 41 -15.87 5.22 7.04
CA PHE A 41 -16.70 6.41 6.79
C PHE A 41 -16.23 7.67 7.52
N ALA A 42 -15.27 7.55 8.43
CA ALA A 42 -14.75 8.70 9.17
C ALA A 42 -13.70 9.43 8.32
N LEU A 43 -13.99 10.68 7.97
CA LEU A 43 -13.05 11.55 7.25
C LEU A 43 -11.90 11.99 8.15
N GLY A 44 -10.68 12.05 7.58
CA GLY A 44 -9.51 12.55 8.29
C GLY A 44 -9.16 11.74 9.54
N ARG A 45 -9.46 10.44 9.54
CA ARG A 45 -9.16 9.53 10.66
C ARG A 45 -8.49 8.26 10.13
N THR A 46 -7.45 7.84 10.81
CA THR A 46 -6.81 6.56 10.54
C THR A 46 -7.68 5.43 11.10
N SER A 47 -7.88 4.39 10.30
CA SER A 47 -8.60 3.20 10.71
C SER A 47 -7.89 2.49 11.87
N PRO A 48 -8.60 2.05 12.93
CA PRO A 48 -8.00 1.30 14.04
C PRO A 48 -7.24 0.04 13.60
N VAL A 49 -7.67 -0.62 12.51
CA VAL A 49 -6.96 -1.78 11.97
C VAL A 49 -5.53 -1.43 11.53
N ALA A 50 -5.24 -0.18 11.19
CA ALA A 50 -3.90 0.25 10.85
C ALA A 50 -2.92 0.08 12.01
N THR A 51 -3.36 0.22 13.26
CA THR A 51 -2.53 -0.02 14.45
C THR A 51 -2.10 -1.48 14.54
N TRP A 52 -3.01 -2.40 14.31
CA TRP A 52 -2.70 -3.83 14.26
C TRP A 52 -1.76 -4.17 13.10
N LEU A 53 -2.01 -3.62 11.90
CA LEU A 53 -1.14 -3.82 10.74
C LEU A 53 0.28 -3.26 10.97
N ARG A 54 0.40 -2.14 11.69
CA ARG A 54 1.71 -1.58 12.09
C ARG A 54 2.45 -2.52 13.04
N SER A 55 1.74 -3.14 14.01
CA SER A 55 2.35 -4.12 14.91
C SER A 55 2.80 -5.37 14.14
N LEU A 56 1.95 -5.90 13.27
CA LEU A 56 2.31 -7.02 12.39
C LEU A 56 3.56 -6.70 11.54
N ALA A 57 3.64 -5.51 10.97
CA ALA A 57 4.80 -5.11 10.17
C ALA A 57 6.09 -5.03 11.00
N ARG A 58 6.01 -4.62 12.28
CA ARG A 58 7.17 -4.61 13.18
C ARG A 58 7.64 -6.03 13.52
N GLU A 59 6.71 -6.93 13.85
CA GLU A 59 7.02 -8.34 14.12
C GLU A 59 7.68 -9.00 12.91
N LEU A 60 7.08 -8.85 11.73
CA LEU A 60 7.63 -9.41 10.49
C LEU A 60 9.02 -8.84 10.17
N HIS A 61 9.23 -7.56 10.40
CA HIS A 61 10.54 -6.94 10.18
C HIS A 61 11.58 -7.45 11.19
N ALA A 62 11.20 -7.67 12.44
CA ALA A 62 12.07 -8.23 13.46
C ALA A 62 12.45 -9.71 13.19
N GLU A 63 11.53 -10.48 12.58
CA GLU A 63 11.77 -11.89 12.24
C GLU A 63 12.58 -12.07 10.94
N LEU A 64 12.34 -11.23 9.94
CA LEU A 64 12.88 -11.42 8.59
C LEU A 64 14.06 -10.52 8.26
N ASP A 65 14.34 -9.54 9.13
CA ASP A 65 15.37 -8.54 8.93
C ASP A 65 15.25 -7.74 7.60
N GLY A 66 16.30 -6.99 7.23
CA GLY A 66 16.33 -6.23 5.97
C GLY A 66 15.94 -4.75 6.12
N PRO A 67 15.78 -4.02 5.00
CA PRO A 67 15.57 -2.56 5.02
C PRO A 67 14.15 -2.14 5.46
N GLY A 68 13.23 -3.08 5.58
CA GLY A 68 11.84 -2.85 5.94
C GLY A 68 10.87 -3.80 5.24
N VAL A 69 9.58 -3.55 5.38
CA VAL A 69 8.53 -4.34 4.75
C VAL A 69 7.89 -3.60 3.57
N GLY A 70 7.46 -4.34 2.55
CA GLY A 70 6.56 -3.85 1.52
C GLY A 70 5.11 -4.00 1.97
N ALA A 71 4.27 -3.03 1.66
CA ALA A 71 2.85 -3.10 1.98
C ALA A 71 2.02 -2.82 0.73
N VAL A 72 1.16 -3.76 0.31
CA VAL A 72 0.21 -3.55 -0.78
C VAL A 72 -1.20 -3.42 -0.21
N GLY A 73 -1.79 -2.25 -0.40
CA GLY A 73 -3.20 -2.04 -0.14
C GLY A 73 -3.98 -1.87 -1.44
N MET A 74 -5.10 -2.59 -1.59
CA MET A 74 -5.94 -2.53 -2.78
C MET A 74 -7.35 -2.07 -2.42
N CYS A 75 -7.95 -1.23 -3.26
CA CYS A 75 -9.31 -0.76 -3.07
C CYS A 75 -9.49 -0.10 -1.68
N LEU A 76 -10.38 -0.60 -0.85
CA LEU A 76 -10.64 -0.10 0.51
C LEU A 76 -9.42 -0.17 1.44
N THR A 77 -8.50 -1.11 1.20
CA THR A 77 -7.28 -1.27 1.98
C THR A 77 -6.11 -0.41 1.48
N GLY A 78 -6.29 0.31 0.36
CA GLY A 78 -5.26 1.19 -0.19
C GLY A 78 -4.79 2.24 0.82
N GLY A 79 -5.71 2.85 1.57
CA GLY A 79 -5.38 3.77 2.65
C GLY A 79 -4.61 3.15 3.82
N PHE A 80 -4.75 1.83 4.04
CA PHE A 80 -4.05 1.14 5.13
C PHE A 80 -2.55 1.01 4.86
N ALA A 81 -2.15 0.73 3.61
CA ALA A 81 -0.73 0.70 3.26
C ALA A 81 -0.06 2.06 3.52
N LEU A 82 -0.74 3.16 3.22
CA LEU A 82 -0.27 4.50 3.53
C LEU A 82 -0.29 4.77 5.04
N ALA A 83 -1.32 4.33 5.76
CA ALA A 83 -1.39 4.46 7.21
C ALA A 83 -0.28 3.69 7.92
N MET A 84 0.09 2.51 7.44
CA MET A 84 1.20 1.73 7.98
C MET A 84 2.53 2.51 7.89
N LEU A 85 2.74 3.26 6.82
CA LEU A 85 3.95 4.08 6.66
C LEU A 85 4.14 5.09 7.81
N ALA A 86 3.08 5.58 8.43
CA ALA A 86 3.20 6.61 9.46
C ALA A 86 4.07 6.18 10.66
N ASP A 87 4.02 4.91 11.06
CA ASP A 87 4.65 4.44 12.31
C ASP A 87 5.21 2.99 12.25
N ALA A 88 5.37 2.40 11.10
CA ALA A 88 5.92 1.06 10.95
C ALA A 88 7.16 1.07 10.05
N PRO A 89 8.01 0.03 10.05
CA PRO A 89 9.18 -0.10 9.18
C PRO A 89 8.75 -0.44 7.74
N VAL A 90 7.84 0.35 7.18
CA VAL A 90 7.40 0.20 5.79
C VAL A 90 8.34 0.99 4.88
N ALA A 91 9.07 0.29 4.02
CA ALA A 91 10.00 0.87 3.06
C ALA A 91 9.41 0.98 1.64
N ALA A 92 8.41 0.17 1.33
CA ALA A 92 7.78 0.11 0.01
C ALA A 92 6.24 0.09 0.09
N PRO A 93 5.58 1.21 0.36
CA PRO A 93 4.12 1.29 0.36
C PRO A 93 3.57 1.39 -1.06
N VAL A 94 2.60 0.52 -1.38
CA VAL A 94 1.89 0.44 -2.67
C VAL A 94 0.39 0.60 -2.47
N LEU A 95 -0.19 1.57 -3.16
CA LEU A 95 -1.61 1.88 -3.15
C LEU A 95 -2.23 1.54 -4.51
N ALA A 96 -2.79 0.35 -4.65
CA ALA A 96 -3.48 -0.04 -5.87
C ALA A 96 -4.96 0.39 -5.80
N GLN A 97 -5.37 1.27 -6.71
CA GLN A 97 -6.72 1.85 -6.79
C GLN A 97 -7.36 2.17 -5.42
N PRO A 98 -6.72 3.02 -4.57
CA PRO A 98 -7.22 3.31 -3.23
C PRO A 98 -8.61 3.93 -3.31
N ALA A 99 -9.58 3.30 -2.66
CA ALA A 99 -10.99 3.67 -2.75
C ALA A 99 -11.63 3.90 -1.38
N SER A 100 -12.78 4.58 -1.38
CA SER A 100 -13.64 4.72 -0.22
C SER A 100 -14.98 4.04 -0.49
N PRO A 101 -15.64 3.50 0.52
CA PRO A 101 -16.94 2.82 0.36
C PRO A 101 -18.02 3.70 -0.27
N ALA A 102 -17.95 5.01 -0.06
CA ALA A 102 -18.91 5.97 -0.60
C ALA A 102 -18.18 7.26 -1.03
N PRO A 103 -17.62 7.31 -2.25
CA PRO A 103 -16.88 8.47 -2.75
C PRO A 103 -17.84 9.61 -3.16
N VAL A 104 -18.72 10.05 -2.24
CA VAL A 104 -19.69 11.11 -2.48
C VAL A 104 -19.19 12.42 -1.89
N GLY A 105 -19.25 13.48 -2.69
CA GLY A 105 -18.75 14.80 -2.31
C GLY A 105 -17.24 14.96 -2.40
N LYS A 106 -16.77 16.20 -2.45
CA LYS A 106 -15.35 16.53 -2.66
C LYS A 106 -14.45 15.99 -1.56
N ALA A 107 -14.87 16.13 -0.30
CA ALA A 107 -14.07 15.71 0.85
C ALA A 107 -13.78 14.19 0.83
N ARG A 108 -14.80 13.35 0.63
CA ARG A 108 -14.62 11.87 0.60
C ARG A 108 -13.82 11.39 -0.61
N LYS A 109 -13.95 12.07 -1.75
CA LYS A 109 -13.17 11.75 -2.96
C LYS A 109 -11.68 12.04 -2.79
N ALA A 110 -11.34 12.99 -1.92
CA ALA A 110 -9.96 13.43 -1.67
C ALA A 110 -9.32 12.78 -0.43
N ASP A 111 -10.13 12.15 0.44
CA ASP A 111 -9.67 11.64 1.73
C ASP A 111 -8.72 10.45 1.58
N LEU A 112 -7.59 10.52 2.27
CA LEU A 112 -6.56 9.47 2.27
C LEU A 112 -6.77 8.44 3.39
N GLY A 113 -7.77 8.61 4.26
CA GLY A 113 -8.01 7.74 5.41
C GLY A 113 -6.94 7.86 6.49
N LEU A 114 -6.34 9.05 6.65
CA LEU A 114 -5.33 9.34 7.64
C LEU A 114 -5.80 10.42 8.63
N SER A 115 -5.43 10.28 9.89
CA SER A 115 -5.51 11.37 10.86
C SER A 115 -4.50 12.48 10.48
N PRO A 116 -4.72 13.73 10.94
CA PRO A 116 -3.74 14.81 10.71
C PRO A 116 -2.34 14.47 11.23
N GLY A 117 -2.25 13.79 12.37
CA GLY A 117 -0.98 13.34 12.93
C GLY A 117 -0.28 12.30 12.06
N ASP A 118 -1.01 11.26 11.61
CA ASP A 118 -0.45 10.25 10.71
C ASP A 118 -0.06 10.85 9.35
N LEU A 119 -0.83 11.78 8.82
CA LEU A 119 -0.45 12.47 7.59
C LEU A 119 0.86 13.25 7.75
N THR A 120 1.04 13.91 8.89
CA THR A 120 2.29 14.60 9.22
C THR A 120 3.47 13.60 9.29
N SER A 121 3.29 12.47 9.96
CA SER A 121 4.31 11.42 10.03
C SER A 121 4.66 10.84 8.66
N VAL A 122 3.66 10.60 7.81
CA VAL A 122 3.87 10.15 6.42
C VAL A 122 4.68 11.18 5.64
N ARG A 123 4.32 12.48 5.71
CA ARG A 123 5.06 13.56 5.05
C ARG A 123 6.52 13.61 5.51
N THR A 124 6.77 13.45 6.81
CA THR A 124 8.14 13.43 7.37
C THR A 124 8.96 12.28 6.78
N LYS A 125 8.41 11.07 6.71
CA LYS A 125 9.09 9.91 6.12
C LYS A 125 9.32 10.08 4.61
N VAL A 126 8.36 10.66 3.91
CA VAL A 126 8.45 10.95 2.47
C VAL A 126 9.51 12.03 2.22
N ALA A 127 9.56 13.06 3.04
CA ALA A 127 10.62 14.09 2.96
C ALA A 127 12.01 13.51 3.25
N ALA A 128 12.09 12.44 4.05
CA ALA A 128 13.33 11.68 4.29
C ALA A 128 13.68 10.70 3.16
N GLY A 129 12.95 10.71 2.04
CA GLY A 129 13.25 9.92 0.83
C GLY A 129 12.40 8.66 0.63
N CYS A 130 11.46 8.34 1.53
CA CYS A 130 10.55 7.24 1.30
C CYS A 130 9.59 7.57 0.14
N GLN A 131 9.54 6.70 -0.86
CA GLN A 131 8.63 6.84 -1.99
C GLN A 131 7.36 6.01 -1.79
N VAL A 132 6.26 6.47 -2.38
CA VAL A 132 4.95 5.81 -2.36
C VAL A 132 4.53 5.53 -3.79
N LEU A 133 4.23 4.26 -4.09
CA LEU A 133 3.75 3.86 -5.41
C LEU A 133 2.22 3.80 -5.42
N GLY A 134 1.60 4.49 -6.36
CA GLY A 134 0.16 4.45 -6.60
C GLY A 134 -0.17 3.91 -7.99
N LEU A 135 -1.18 3.01 -8.09
CA LEU A 135 -1.70 2.50 -9.36
C LEU A 135 -3.19 2.72 -9.45
N ARG A 136 -3.68 3.16 -10.61
CA ARG A 136 -5.13 3.27 -10.88
C ARG A 136 -5.43 3.26 -12.38
N TYR A 137 -6.71 3.09 -12.71
CA TYR A 137 -7.22 3.59 -13.99
C TYR A 137 -7.52 5.09 -13.87
N ASP A 138 -7.19 5.87 -14.88
CA ASP A 138 -7.25 7.34 -14.89
C ASP A 138 -8.64 7.89 -14.61
N ARG A 139 -9.68 7.16 -15.03
CA ARG A 139 -11.11 7.54 -14.89
C ARG A 139 -11.87 6.63 -13.92
N ASP A 140 -11.19 5.97 -12.98
CA ASP A 140 -11.82 5.14 -11.95
C ASP A 140 -12.59 6.02 -10.95
N PRO A 141 -13.95 5.92 -10.92
CA PRO A 141 -14.76 6.77 -10.05
C PRO A 141 -14.61 6.45 -8.55
N ALA A 142 -14.21 5.23 -8.19
CA ALA A 142 -14.03 4.80 -6.81
C ALA A 142 -12.79 5.42 -6.17
N VAL A 143 -11.74 5.67 -6.96
CA VAL A 143 -10.52 6.36 -6.52
C VAL A 143 -10.78 7.85 -6.28
N GLY A 144 -11.66 8.45 -7.07
CA GLY A 144 -11.97 9.88 -6.97
C GLY A 144 -10.74 10.77 -7.22
N THR A 145 -10.52 11.77 -6.35
CA THR A 145 -9.41 12.73 -6.46
C THR A 145 -8.25 12.42 -5.50
N ARG A 146 -8.13 11.18 -5.01
CA ARG A 146 -7.07 10.79 -4.06
C ARG A 146 -5.68 10.93 -4.64
N PHE A 147 -5.50 10.65 -5.93
CA PHE A 147 -4.20 10.82 -6.59
C PHE A 147 -3.76 12.29 -6.63
N ASP A 148 -4.70 13.21 -6.82
CA ASP A 148 -4.39 14.64 -6.75
C ASP A 148 -4.01 15.06 -5.33
N THR A 149 -4.69 14.47 -4.33
CA THR A 149 -4.32 14.65 -2.93
C THR A 149 -2.93 14.08 -2.64
N LEU A 150 -2.65 12.86 -3.08
CA LEU A 150 -1.33 12.22 -2.89
C LEU A 150 -0.21 13.04 -3.55
N ARG A 151 -0.41 13.52 -4.77
CA ARG A 151 0.56 14.41 -5.45
C ARG A 151 0.81 15.70 -4.65
N ARG A 152 -0.25 16.32 -4.15
CA ARG A 152 -0.13 17.54 -3.35
C ARG A 152 0.58 17.30 -2.02
N GLU A 153 0.30 16.18 -1.34
CA GLU A 153 0.81 15.88 0.00
C GLU A 153 2.24 15.30 0.00
N LEU A 154 2.61 14.56 -1.06
CA LEU A 154 3.84 13.77 -1.11
C LEU A 154 4.82 14.25 -2.21
N GLY A 155 4.38 15.15 -3.08
CA GLY A 155 5.22 15.70 -4.16
C GLY A 155 5.79 14.63 -5.09
N ASP A 156 7.05 14.80 -5.48
CA ASP A 156 7.75 13.92 -6.43
C ASP A 156 8.02 12.51 -5.88
N ASN A 157 7.89 12.31 -4.57
CA ASN A 157 8.00 11.00 -3.94
C ASN A 157 6.72 10.14 -4.07
N PHE A 158 5.65 10.68 -4.66
CA PHE A 158 4.49 9.90 -5.08
C PHE A 158 4.64 9.49 -6.55
N ILE A 159 4.94 8.21 -6.77
CA ILE A 159 5.06 7.62 -8.09
C ILE A 159 3.67 7.15 -8.54
N ALA A 160 3.05 7.87 -9.48
CA ALA A 160 1.74 7.54 -10.00
C ALA A 160 1.85 6.73 -11.31
N VAL A 161 1.22 5.55 -11.32
CA VAL A 161 1.04 4.73 -12.52
C VAL A 161 -0.44 4.73 -12.89
N GLU A 162 -0.77 5.30 -14.04
CA GLU A 162 -2.15 5.50 -14.48
C GLU A 162 -2.39 4.79 -15.80
N PHE A 163 -3.40 3.93 -15.82
CA PHE A 163 -3.83 3.19 -17.03
C PHE A 163 -5.07 3.85 -17.63
N PRO A 164 -5.21 3.88 -18.96
CA PRO A 164 -6.38 4.46 -19.58
C PRO A 164 -7.64 3.64 -19.32
N GLY A 165 -8.71 4.29 -18.89
CA GLY A 165 -10.02 3.63 -18.75
C GLY A 165 -10.73 3.90 -17.42
N ARG A 166 -11.86 3.19 -17.24
CA ARG A 166 -12.76 3.35 -16.08
C ARG A 166 -12.83 2.08 -15.22
N LYS A 167 -11.97 1.12 -15.48
CA LYS A 167 -11.92 -0.13 -14.73
C LYS A 167 -11.40 0.11 -13.32
N HIS A 168 -11.46 -0.92 -12.50
CA HIS A 168 -10.90 -0.98 -11.13
C HIS A 168 -9.93 -2.17 -11.07
N ALA A 169 -9.40 -2.52 -9.90
CA ALA A 169 -8.68 -3.77 -9.64
C ALA A 169 -7.45 -4.01 -10.57
N THR A 170 -6.53 -3.02 -10.63
CA THR A 170 -5.35 -3.00 -11.53
C THR A 170 -4.40 -4.19 -11.40
N LEU A 171 -4.34 -4.84 -10.23
CA LEU A 171 -3.46 -5.97 -9.96
C LEU A 171 -4.17 -7.34 -9.99
N THR A 172 -5.50 -7.36 -10.10
CA THR A 172 -6.32 -8.58 -10.02
C THR A 172 -7.26 -8.72 -11.20
N GLU A 173 -8.55 -8.44 -11.06
CA GLU A 173 -9.61 -8.70 -12.05
C GLU A 173 -9.39 -7.96 -13.38
N HIS A 174 -8.94 -6.72 -13.32
CA HIS A 174 -8.60 -5.92 -14.50
C HIS A 174 -7.08 -5.72 -14.62
N ARG A 175 -6.37 -6.80 -14.37
CA ARG A 175 -4.91 -6.83 -14.25
C ARG A 175 -4.21 -6.12 -15.41
N GLN A 176 -3.29 -5.24 -15.05
CA GLN A 176 -2.31 -4.62 -15.93
C GLN A 176 -0.94 -5.22 -15.66
N GLN A 177 -0.37 -5.91 -16.64
CA GLN A 177 0.93 -6.59 -16.43
C GLN A 177 2.03 -5.58 -16.09
N ASP A 178 2.06 -4.44 -16.80
CA ASP A 178 3.02 -3.37 -16.53
C ASP A 178 2.90 -2.83 -15.09
N GLY A 179 1.68 -2.81 -14.54
CA GLY A 179 1.44 -2.44 -13.14
C GLY A 179 2.02 -3.45 -12.16
N VAL A 180 1.84 -4.74 -12.45
CA VAL A 180 2.44 -5.82 -11.65
C VAL A 180 3.96 -5.75 -11.69
N ASP A 181 4.53 -5.59 -12.88
CA ASP A 181 5.97 -5.51 -13.07
C ASP A 181 6.55 -4.28 -12.37
N ARG A 182 5.85 -3.14 -12.41
CA ARG A 182 6.28 -1.93 -11.68
C ARG A 182 6.26 -2.11 -10.17
N VAL A 183 5.25 -2.81 -9.61
CA VAL A 183 5.21 -3.14 -8.17
C VAL A 183 6.38 -4.04 -7.79
N LEU A 184 6.65 -5.08 -8.58
CA LEU A 184 7.77 -6.00 -8.32
C LEU A 184 9.11 -5.28 -8.38
N THR A 185 9.33 -4.44 -9.38
CA THR A 185 10.53 -3.62 -9.51
C THR A 185 10.67 -2.66 -8.32
N PHE A 186 9.57 -2.01 -7.90
CA PHE A 186 9.58 -1.12 -6.75
C PHE A 186 9.96 -1.84 -5.46
N PHE A 187 9.48 -3.08 -5.27
CA PHE A 187 9.89 -3.90 -4.14
C PHE A 187 11.37 -4.32 -4.23
N GLU A 188 11.85 -4.67 -5.41
CA GLU A 188 13.27 -4.99 -5.61
C GLU A 188 14.17 -3.79 -5.29
N GLU A 189 13.80 -2.61 -5.75
CA GLU A 189 14.51 -1.35 -5.49
C GLU A 189 14.55 -0.97 -3.99
N LYS A 190 13.49 -1.28 -3.23
CA LYS A 190 13.31 -0.79 -1.86
C LYS A 190 13.55 -1.82 -0.77
N LEU A 191 13.43 -3.12 -1.08
CA LEU A 191 13.46 -4.19 -0.09
C LEU A 191 14.63 -5.14 -0.24
N LYS A 192 15.32 -5.13 -1.39
CA LYS A 192 16.55 -5.92 -1.54
C LYS A 192 17.75 -5.06 -1.19
N VAL A 193 18.55 -5.55 -0.28
CA VAL A 193 19.90 -5.01 -0.06
C VAL A 193 20.69 -5.32 -1.33
N ALA A 194 21.34 -4.31 -1.90
CA ALA A 194 22.25 -4.55 -3.01
C ALA A 194 23.32 -5.57 -2.56
N SER A 195 23.29 -6.76 -3.13
CA SER A 195 24.22 -7.84 -2.82
C SER A 195 25.59 -7.63 -3.48
N ASP A 196 26.00 -6.38 -3.69
CA ASP A 196 27.26 -6.03 -4.33
C ASP A 196 28.05 -5.02 -3.49
N GLN A 197 28.59 -5.50 -2.38
CA GLN A 197 29.88 -5.07 -1.85
C GLN A 197 30.59 -6.26 -1.22
N GLN A 198 30.87 -7.26 -2.02
CA GLN A 198 31.94 -8.18 -1.69
C GLN A 198 33.24 -7.44 -2.02
N PRO A 199 34.07 -7.10 -1.07
CA PRO A 199 35.40 -6.57 -1.39
C PRO A 199 36.14 -7.67 -2.14
N ASP A 200 36.66 -7.36 -3.33
CA ASP A 200 37.59 -8.19 -4.04
C ASP A 200 38.69 -8.62 -3.06
N GLU A 201 38.74 -9.92 -2.75
CA GLU A 201 39.90 -10.50 -2.07
C GLU A 201 41.11 -10.23 -2.97
N VAL A 202 41.90 -9.28 -2.53
CA VAL A 202 43.24 -9.04 -3.08
C VAL A 202 44.02 -10.34 -2.93
N SER A 203 44.15 -11.08 -4.04
CA SER A 203 45.05 -12.18 -4.16
C SER A 203 46.47 -11.65 -4.01
N GLY A 204 46.95 -11.59 -2.76
CA GLY A 204 48.34 -11.36 -2.42
C GLY A 204 49.16 -12.56 -2.85
N SER A 205 49.70 -12.51 -4.06
CA SER A 205 50.86 -13.33 -4.42
C SER A 205 52.07 -12.85 -3.65
N SER A 206 52.52 -13.68 -2.74
CA SER A 206 53.85 -13.50 -2.11
C SER A 206 54.89 -14.34 -2.84
N PRO A 207 56.13 -13.89 -2.91
CA PRO A 207 57.24 -14.48 -3.64
C PRO A 207 57.77 -15.77 -3.03
#